data_d0baba8ea2a4fc7cb4d75b21dabbf712
#
_entry.id   d0baba8ea2a4fc7cb4d75b21dabbf712
#
_cell.length_a   1.000
_cell.length_b   1.000
_cell.length_c   1.000
_cell.angle_alpha   90.00
_cell.angle_beta   90.00
_cell.angle_gamma   90.00
#
_symmetry.space_group_name_H-M   'P 1'
#
loop_
_entity.id
_entity.type
_entity.pdbx_description
1 polymer ?
#
loop_
_entity_poly.entity_id
_entity_poly.type
_entity_poly.pdbx_seq_one_letter_code
_entity_poly.pdbx_strand_id
1 'polypeptide(L)'
;MNTQPLIDDPRPWAFTRAALTAGLRAHTSDSSLVISDLYEMTIPFRRASMGRIRGLSATCETAEGKKFFRLAVKEPQGSTRTGTAGAGLREVSFYRNLAEQLPVRVPRLFAAHPDGNWLIMEMLPLERKPENWSANDYLLAIEQLVSLHDRFWGLGTDLVVYPWLARPLGTDNAIYIQAAIMGVRKLTDTTTANILTRDPKMIGMIKRLVDHADRIAAPLRTAPTTLLHGDYWPGNITCSAENEFYIYDWQQASIGPGVLDLLHFIQASQWYFDPLPISPHELVSAYRSGIAKASHFHWEDAEWAELWDHALLWNFLINWVDMLVNIPAPVMQTQYLHMRSLWLDPVSAAVDRWLPGD
;
A
#
# COMPACT_ATOMS: atom_id res chain seq x y z
N MET A 1 26.75 9.85 13.70
CA MET A 1 25.35 10.29 13.53
C MET A 1 25.35 11.80 13.68
N ASN A 2 25.03 12.55 12.61
CA ASN A 2 24.87 14.00 12.72
C ASN A 2 23.50 14.29 13.35
N THR A 3 23.50 14.64 14.61
CA THR A 3 22.31 15.06 15.34
C THR A 3 22.37 16.59 15.46
N GLN A 4 21.50 17.31 14.73
CA GLN A 4 21.34 18.76 14.90
C GLN A 4 20.14 19.05 15.77
N PRO A 5 20.23 20.05 16.67
CA PRO A 5 19.08 20.48 17.46
C PRO A 5 18.02 21.12 16.55
N LEU A 6 16.73 20.90 16.85
CA LEU A 6 15.59 21.42 16.08
C LEU A 6 15.55 22.96 15.95
N ILE A 7 16.30 23.68 16.79
CA ILE A 7 16.32 25.15 16.84
C ILE A 7 16.95 25.75 15.56
N ASP A 8 17.81 24.99 14.86
CA ASP A 8 18.55 25.42 13.67
C ASP A 8 18.11 24.73 12.38
N ASP A 9 16.97 23.98 12.39
CA ASP A 9 16.49 23.29 11.17
C ASP A 9 15.91 24.32 10.19
N PRO A 10 16.50 24.52 9.01
CA PRO A 10 15.96 25.41 7.98
C PRO A 10 14.59 24.93 7.43
N ARG A 11 14.13 23.73 7.81
CA ARG A 11 12.84 23.16 7.43
C ARG A 11 12.00 22.89 8.67
N PRO A 12 11.06 23.76 9.01
CA PRO A 12 10.23 23.62 10.20
C PRO A 12 9.46 22.29 10.18
N TRP A 13 9.25 21.72 11.35
CA TRP A 13 8.39 20.55 11.53
C TRP A 13 6.92 20.96 11.38
N ALA A 14 6.11 20.10 10.75
CA ALA A 14 4.69 20.33 10.59
C ALA A 14 3.89 20.15 11.90
N PHE A 15 4.49 19.54 12.92
CA PHE A 15 3.89 19.32 14.23
C PHE A 15 4.45 20.30 15.29
N THR A 16 3.70 20.46 16.39
CA THR A 16 4.17 21.24 17.55
C THR A 16 4.77 20.31 18.63
N ARG A 17 5.73 20.84 19.40
CA ARG A 17 6.28 20.12 20.56
C ARG A 17 5.18 19.72 21.56
N ALA A 18 4.16 20.55 21.73
CA ALA A 18 3.02 20.25 22.59
C ALA A 18 2.23 19.01 22.11
N ALA A 19 1.99 18.89 20.80
CA ALA A 19 1.31 17.73 20.22
C ALA A 19 2.10 16.43 20.43
N LEU A 20 3.42 16.47 20.23
CA LEU A 20 4.29 15.31 20.50
C LEU A 20 4.30 14.97 21.99
N THR A 21 4.42 15.98 22.87
CA THR A 21 4.43 15.75 24.33
C THR A 21 3.12 15.10 24.77
N ALA A 22 1.97 15.57 24.28
CA ALA A 22 0.67 14.99 24.60
C ALA A 22 0.59 13.51 24.16
N GLY A 23 1.05 13.20 22.95
CA GLY A 23 1.08 11.81 22.45
C GLY A 23 2.00 10.90 23.27
N LEU A 24 3.19 11.35 23.62
CA LEU A 24 4.12 10.59 24.46
C LEU A 24 3.60 10.39 25.88
N ARG A 25 2.93 11.39 26.47
CA ARG A 25 2.25 11.24 27.77
C ARG A 25 1.15 10.19 27.73
N ALA A 26 0.31 10.26 26.71
CA ALA A 26 -0.75 9.26 26.52
C ALA A 26 -0.16 7.85 26.38
N HIS A 27 0.91 7.71 25.61
CA HIS A 27 1.58 6.42 25.42
C HIS A 27 2.22 5.86 26.68
N THR A 28 2.90 6.70 27.46
CA THR A 28 3.60 6.28 28.68
C THR A 28 2.69 6.22 29.90
N SER A 29 1.45 6.72 29.80
CA SER A 29 0.54 6.96 30.93
C SER A 29 1.18 7.84 32.01
N ASP A 30 2.14 8.72 31.62
CA ASP A 30 2.87 9.59 32.52
C ASP A 30 2.60 11.06 32.17
N SER A 31 1.73 11.70 32.93
CA SER A 31 1.39 13.12 32.77
C SER A 31 2.55 14.07 33.09
N SER A 32 3.55 13.62 33.87
CA SER A 32 4.73 14.40 34.24
C SER A 32 5.80 14.44 33.14
N LEU A 33 5.71 13.57 32.11
CA LEU A 33 6.67 13.51 31.04
C LEU A 33 6.91 14.89 30.39
N VAL A 34 8.17 15.28 30.32
CA VAL A 34 8.61 16.50 29.63
C VAL A 34 9.70 16.13 28.63
N ILE A 35 9.57 16.59 27.41
CA ILE A 35 10.63 16.43 26.41
C ILE A 35 11.78 17.36 26.81
N SER A 36 12.97 16.84 27.08
CA SER A 36 14.16 17.65 27.33
C SER A 36 14.86 18.03 26.03
N ASP A 37 15.07 17.06 25.13
CA ASP A 37 15.79 17.26 23.87
C ASP A 37 15.07 16.61 22.69
N LEU A 38 15.21 17.25 21.51
CA LEU A 38 14.72 16.75 20.21
C LEU A 38 15.80 16.90 19.15
N TYR A 39 16.09 15.81 18.43
CA TYR A 39 17.11 15.79 17.37
C TYR A 39 16.56 15.13 16.11
N GLU A 40 16.84 15.71 14.95
CA GLU A 40 16.59 15.04 13.67
C GLU A 40 17.54 13.87 13.48
N MET A 41 17.01 12.74 13.01
CA MET A 41 17.76 11.53 12.70
C MET A 41 17.61 11.20 11.22
N THR A 42 18.69 10.74 10.61
CA THR A 42 18.60 10.14 9.27
C THR A 42 17.91 8.79 9.36
N ILE A 43 16.86 8.59 8.55
CA ILE A 43 16.27 7.27 8.34
C ILE A 43 17.03 6.61 7.18
N PRO A 44 17.83 5.57 7.42
CA PRO A 44 18.52 4.88 6.34
C PRO A 44 17.50 4.16 5.45
N PHE A 45 17.73 4.24 4.12
CA PHE A 45 17.11 3.39 3.10
C PHE A 45 15.61 3.58 2.78
N ARG A 46 14.93 4.62 3.26
CA ARG A 46 13.55 4.90 2.87
C ARG A 46 13.47 5.98 1.82
N ARG A 47 12.91 5.62 0.65
CA ARG A 47 12.42 6.60 -0.33
C ARG A 47 10.93 6.77 -0.07
N ALA A 48 10.52 7.92 0.44
CA ALA A 48 9.11 8.28 0.47
C ALA A 48 8.64 8.49 -0.98
N SER A 49 7.70 7.68 -1.44
CA SER A 49 7.10 7.85 -2.77
C SER A 49 6.07 8.98 -2.79
N MET A 50 5.38 9.20 -1.67
CA MET A 50 4.32 10.20 -1.54
C MET A 50 4.42 10.91 -0.19
N GLY A 51 5.35 11.87 -0.08
CA GLY A 51 5.52 12.65 1.13
C GLY A 51 6.95 12.68 1.64
N ARG A 52 7.14 13.36 2.75
CA ARG A 52 8.43 13.46 3.44
C ARG A 52 8.41 12.61 4.69
N ILE A 53 9.43 11.77 4.87
CA ILE A 53 9.62 11.00 6.10
C ILE A 53 10.95 11.41 6.72
N ARG A 54 10.91 11.81 7.99
CA ARG A 54 12.09 12.20 8.77
C ARG A 54 12.15 11.42 10.07
N GLY A 55 13.38 11.07 10.51
CA GLY A 55 13.60 10.50 11.82
C GLY A 55 13.69 11.57 12.90
N LEU A 56 13.20 11.25 14.08
CA LEU A 56 13.25 12.11 15.24
C LEU A 56 13.67 11.30 16.46
N SER A 57 14.67 11.78 17.21
CA SER A 57 15.00 11.27 18.53
C SER A 57 14.47 12.24 19.58
N ALA A 58 13.71 11.74 20.54
CA ALA A 58 13.21 12.51 21.66
C ALA A 58 13.76 11.95 22.96
N THR A 59 14.39 12.82 23.77
CA THR A 59 14.76 12.51 25.15
C THR A 59 13.72 13.12 26.07
N CYS A 60 13.18 12.32 26.98
CA CYS A 60 12.11 12.73 27.88
C CYS A 60 12.51 12.48 29.34
N GLU A 61 12.24 13.44 30.20
CA GLU A 61 12.24 13.26 31.65
C GLU A 61 10.87 12.71 32.06
N THR A 62 10.84 11.65 32.84
CA THR A 62 9.63 10.99 33.35
C THR A 62 9.73 10.77 34.86
N ALA A 63 8.66 10.39 35.51
CA ALA A 63 8.67 10.04 36.94
C ALA A 63 9.65 8.88 37.26
N GLU A 64 9.93 8.01 36.27
CA GLU A 64 10.82 6.86 36.42
C GLU A 64 12.27 7.15 35.96
N GLY A 65 12.56 8.38 35.50
CA GLY A 65 13.85 8.79 34.95
C GLY A 65 13.81 9.13 33.48
N LYS A 66 14.96 9.12 32.81
CA LYS A 66 15.07 9.46 31.38
C LYS A 66 14.58 8.31 30.50
N LYS A 67 13.70 8.64 29.54
CA LYS A 67 13.29 7.73 28.46
C LYS A 67 13.67 8.30 27.09
N PHE A 68 13.99 7.41 26.15
CA PHE A 68 14.41 7.75 24.80
C PHE A 68 13.42 7.16 23.79
N PHE A 69 12.97 7.99 22.87
CA PHE A 69 12.06 7.56 21.79
C PHE A 69 12.73 7.80 20.44
N ARG A 70 12.69 6.78 19.59
CA ARG A 70 13.05 6.90 18.17
C ARG A 70 11.75 6.90 17.37
N LEU A 71 11.52 7.95 16.64
CA LEU A 71 10.25 8.25 16.01
C LEU A 71 10.44 8.47 14.51
N ALA A 72 9.45 8.07 13.73
CA ALA A 72 9.33 8.42 12.32
C ALA A 72 8.22 9.47 12.18
N VAL A 73 8.55 10.59 11.57
CA VAL A 73 7.61 11.67 11.25
C VAL A 73 7.31 11.59 9.76
N LYS A 74 6.07 11.28 9.42
CA LYS A 74 5.56 11.25 8.05
C LYS A 74 4.73 12.50 7.80
N GLU A 75 5.05 13.23 6.74
CA GLU A 75 4.33 14.41 6.27
C GLU A 75 3.84 14.09 4.85
N PRO A 76 2.59 13.59 4.71
CA PRO A 76 2.02 13.31 3.40
C PRO A 76 2.01 14.58 2.56
N GLN A 77 2.56 14.51 1.35
CA GLN A 77 2.43 15.58 0.37
C GLN A 77 1.29 15.22 -0.57
N GLY A 78 0.52 16.22 -0.97
CA GLY A 78 -0.58 16.02 -1.91
C GLY A 78 -0.08 15.28 -3.15
N SER A 79 -0.78 14.22 -3.54
CA SER A 79 -0.52 13.48 -4.75
C SER A 79 -1.56 13.84 -5.80
N THR A 80 -1.13 14.00 -7.04
CA THR A 80 -2.03 14.15 -8.18
C THR A 80 -2.65 12.82 -8.61
N ARG A 81 -2.19 11.71 -8.01
CA ARG A 81 -2.69 10.36 -8.31
C ARG A 81 -4.08 10.19 -7.71
N THR A 82 -5.02 9.80 -8.53
CA THR A 82 -6.39 9.46 -8.10
C THR A 82 -6.34 8.27 -7.13
N GLY A 83 -7.22 8.23 -6.16
CA GLY A 83 -7.19 7.19 -5.11
C GLY A 83 -6.32 7.54 -3.91
N THR A 84 -5.40 8.50 -4.03
CA THR A 84 -4.60 9.00 -2.91
C THR A 84 -5.21 10.26 -2.26
N ALA A 85 -6.30 10.76 -2.81
CA ALA A 85 -7.07 11.82 -2.14
C ALA A 85 -7.47 11.34 -0.73
N GLY A 86 -7.16 12.15 0.29
CA GLY A 86 -7.42 11.80 1.68
C GLY A 86 -6.50 10.71 2.27
N ALA A 87 -5.40 10.34 1.60
CA ALA A 87 -4.48 9.29 2.05
C ALA A 87 -3.96 9.52 3.48
N GLY A 88 -3.56 10.75 3.81
CA GLY A 88 -3.10 11.07 5.17
C GLY A 88 -4.19 10.93 6.23
N LEU A 89 -5.40 11.41 5.94
CA LEU A 89 -6.56 11.22 6.84
C LEU A 89 -6.90 9.74 7.00
N ARG A 90 -6.86 8.96 5.90
CA ARG A 90 -7.09 7.52 5.93
C ARG A 90 -6.09 6.80 6.81
N GLU A 91 -4.80 7.11 6.65
CA GLU A 91 -3.74 6.50 7.45
C GLU A 91 -3.86 6.84 8.94
N VAL A 92 -4.12 8.10 9.29
CA VAL A 92 -4.37 8.52 10.69
C VAL A 92 -5.60 7.81 11.26
N SER A 93 -6.69 7.75 10.48
CA SER A 93 -7.93 7.10 10.91
C SER A 93 -7.74 5.60 11.10
N PHE A 94 -6.98 4.95 10.24
CA PHE A 94 -6.60 3.55 10.40
C PHE A 94 -5.89 3.30 11.73
N TYR A 95 -4.83 4.04 12.01
CA TYR A 95 -4.08 3.87 13.27
C TYR A 95 -4.91 4.14 14.52
N ARG A 96 -5.87 5.06 14.45
CA ARG A 96 -6.74 5.41 15.59
C ARG A 96 -7.87 4.41 15.83
N ASN A 97 -8.39 3.79 14.78
CA ASN A 97 -9.65 3.03 14.88
C ASN A 97 -9.48 1.52 14.64
N LEU A 98 -8.49 1.09 13.86
CA LEU A 98 -8.35 -0.31 13.46
C LEU A 98 -7.04 -0.96 13.90
N ALA A 99 -5.96 -0.21 14.09
CA ALA A 99 -4.63 -0.77 14.33
C ALA A 99 -4.58 -1.76 15.52
N GLU A 100 -5.29 -1.47 16.62
CA GLU A 100 -5.35 -2.33 17.79
C GLU A 100 -6.18 -3.62 17.60
N GLN A 101 -6.98 -3.68 16.53
CA GLN A 101 -7.83 -4.84 16.23
C GLN A 101 -7.16 -5.83 15.29
N LEU A 102 -5.99 -5.48 14.74
CA LEU A 102 -5.29 -6.30 13.77
C LEU A 102 -4.58 -7.48 14.42
N PRO A 103 -4.56 -8.65 13.76
CA PRO A 103 -3.77 -9.79 14.18
C PRO A 103 -2.29 -9.68 13.76
N VAL A 104 -1.93 -8.60 13.08
CA VAL A 104 -0.59 -8.31 12.55
C VAL A 104 0.01 -7.10 13.25
N ARG A 105 1.33 -7.01 13.31
CA ARG A 105 2.00 -5.88 13.93
C ARG A 105 2.02 -4.68 13.00
N VAL A 106 1.77 -3.52 13.55
CA VAL A 106 1.86 -2.22 12.89
C VAL A 106 2.64 -1.25 13.75
N PRO A 107 3.27 -0.21 13.19
CA PRO A 107 3.95 0.81 13.99
C PRO A 107 2.94 1.52 14.90
N ARG A 108 3.37 1.81 16.11
CA ARG A 108 2.56 2.56 17.06
C ARG A 108 2.45 4.02 16.65
N LEU A 109 1.25 4.58 16.69
CA LEU A 109 1.01 6.00 16.50
C LEU A 109 1.16 6.74 17.83
N PHE A 110 2.01 7.76 17.89
CA PHE A 110 2.17 8.64 19.07
C PHE A 110 1.35 9.91 18.95
N ALA A 111 1.37 10.56 17.79
CA ALA A 111 0.61 11.77 17.55
C ALA A 111 0.32 11.93 16.05
N ALA A 112 -0.77 12.61 15.72
CA ALA A 112 -1.12 12.92 14.35
C ALA A 112 -1.99 14.16 14.24
N HIS A 113 -1.89 14.86 13.10
CA HIS A 113 -2.83 15.90 12.73
C HIS A 113 -4.22 15.30 12.49
N PRO A 114 -5.31 15.95 12.94
CA PRO A 114 -6.66 15.44 12.71
C PRO A 114 -6.96 15.16 11.23
N ASP A 115 -6.52 16.03 10.34
CA ASP A 115 -6.75 15.95 8.89
C ASP A 115 -5.66 15.16 8.14
N GLY A 116 -4.74 14.49 8.86
CA GLY A 116 -3.71 13.65 8.25
C GLY A 116 -2.53 14.41 7.62
N ASN A 117 -2.32 15.69 7.99
CA ASN A 117 -1.22 16.47 7.44
C ASN A 117 0.16 16.02 7.93
N TRP A 118 0.22 15.34 9.06
CA TRP A 118 1.41 14.68 9.59
C TRP A 118 1.03 13.56 10.58
N LEU A 119 1.95 12.59 10.70
CA LEU A 119 1.88 11.49 11.67
C LEU A 119 3.25 11.34 12.34
N ILE A 120 3.25 11.02 13.62
CA ILE A 120 4.45 10.65 14.38
C ILE A 120 4.25 9.23 14.89
N MET A 121 5.09 8.34 14.42
CA MET A 121 4.98 6.91 14.68
C MET A 121 6.27 6.35 15.26
N GLU A 122 6.20 5.16 15.78
CA GLU A 122 7.35 4.35 16.12
C GLU A 122 8.29 4.20 14.93
N MET A 123 9.58 4.40 15.16
CA MET A 123 10.60 4.10 14.16
C MET A 123 10.84 2.58 14.18
N LEU A 124 10.42 1.93 13.13
CA LEU A 124 10.59 0.49 13.00
C LEU A 124 12.04 0.09 12.73
N PRO A 125 12.46 -1.08 13.20
CA PRO A 125 13.75 -1.65 12.85
C PRO A 125 13.81 -1.95 11.35
N LEU A 126 15.00 -1.81 10.76
CA LEU A 126 15.27 -2.07 9.34
C LEU A 126 16.44 -3.05 9.26
N GLU A 127 16.25 -4.26 9.77
CA GLU A 127 17.34 -5.22 9.89
C GLU A 127 17.46 -6.12 8.67
N ARG A 128 16.31 -6.47 8.05
CA ARG A 128 16.28 -7.26 6.83
C ARG A 128 15.65 -6.49 5.69
N LYS A 129 16.47 -6.16 4.69
CA LYS A 129 15.99 -5.50 3.48
C LYS A 129 15.24 -6.48 2.57
N PRO A 130 14.21 -6.03 1.83
CA PRO A 130 13.47 -6.88 0.89
C PRO A 130 14.34 -7.58 -0.15
N GLU A 131 15.44 -6.96 -0.60
CA GLU A 131 16.39 -7.54 -1.55
C GLU A 131 17.09 -8.80 -1.02
N ASN A 132 17.07 -8.99 0.30
CA ASN A 132 17.68 -10.13 0.99
C ASN A 132 16.66 -11.11 1.57
N TRP A 133 15.40 -10.99 1.16
CA TRP A 133 14.36 -11.90 1.63
C TRP A 133 14.57 -13.30 1.06
N SER A 134 14.47 -14.29 1.93
CA SER A 134 14.42 -15.71 1.58
C SER A 134 13.02 -16.14 1.16
N ALA A 135 12.88 -17.33 0.59
CA ALA A 135 11.57 -17.94 0.32
C ALA A 135 10.68 -17.99 1.56
N ASN A 136 11.28 -18.27 2.73
CA ASN A 136 10.55 -18.29 4.00
C ASN A 136 10.03 -16.91 4.40
N ASP A 137 10.76 -15.82 4.13
CA ASP A 137 10.28 -14.46 4.43
C ASP A 137 9.05 -14.10 3.60
N TYR A 138 9.03 -14.51 2.31
CA TYR A 138 7.87 -14.36 1.44
C TYR A 138 6.66 -15.17 1.95
N LEU A 139 6.87 -16.41 2.39
CA LEU A 139 5.80 -17.24 2.97
C LEU A 139 5.26 -16.65 4.27
N LEU A 140 6.13 -16.16 5.16
CA LEU A 140 5.70 -15.46 6.38
C LEU A 140 4.90 -14.20 6.06
N ALA A 141 5.29 -13.43 5.04
CA ALA A 141 4.50 -12.28 4.59
C ALA A 141 3.10 -12.72 4.08
N ILE A 142 2.99 -13.85 3.37
CA ILE A 142 1.70 -14.42 2.99
C ILE A 142 0.89 -14.85 4.21
N GLU A 143 1.50 -15.45 5.23
CA GLU A 143 0.81 -15.81 6.48
C GLU A 143 0.27 -14.57 7.20
N GLN A 144 1.02 -13.47 7.24
CA GLN A 144 0.52 -12.20 7.78
C GLN A 144 -0.66 -11.65 6.96
N LEU A 145 -0.60 -11.76 5.63
CA LEU A 145 -1.69 -11.34 4.76
C LEU A 145 -2.94 -12.19 4.96
N VAL A 146 -2.79 -13.51 5.07
CA VAL A 146 -3.90 -14.43 5.41
C VAL A 146 -4.52 -14.06 6.75
N SER A 147 -3.70 -13.83 7.78
CA SER A 147 -4.18 -13.47 9.11
C SER A 147 -4.95 -12.14 9.09
N LEU A 148 -4.45 -11.14 8.36
CA LEU A 148 -5.13 -9.87 8.17
C LEU A 148 -6.51 -10.07 7.50
N HIS A 149 -6.53 -10.79 6.39
CA HIS A 149 -7.76 -10.99 5.63
C HIS A 149 -8.78 -11.85 6.38
N ASP A 150 -8.35 -12.91 7.03
CA ASP A 150 -9.21 -13.78 7.85
C ASP A 150 -9.92 -12.99 8.95
N ARG A 151 -9.19 -12.11 9.65
CA ARG A 151 -9.76 -11.29 10.74
C ARG A 151 -11.00 -10.49 10.31
N PHE A 152 -11.06 -10.08 9.04
CA PHE A 152 -12.14 -9.27 8.49
C PHE A 152 -12.89 -9.97 7.36
N TRP A 153 -12.74 -11.28 7.22
CA TRP A 153 -13.32 -12.07 6.15
C TRP A 153 -14.84 -12.02 6.15
N GLY A 154 -15.43 -11.61 5.04
CA GLY A 154 -16.87 -11.43 4.91
C GLY A 154 -17.44 -10.20 5.60
N LEU A 155 -16.63 -9.40 6.31
CA LEU A 155 -17.08 -8.24 7.09
C LEU A 155 -17.09 -6.92 6.30
N GLY A 156 -17.05 -6.97 4.96
CA GLY A 156 -17.07 -5.75 4.14
C GLY A 156 -18.23 -4.81 4.44
N THR A 157 -19.41 -5.36 4.78
CA THR A 157 -20.59 -4.57 5.16
C THR A 157 -20.40 -3.90 6.52
N ASP A 158 -19.75 -4.57 7.48
CA ASP A 158 -19.51 -4.00 8.81
C ASP A 158 -18.43 -2.91 8.76
N LEU A 159 -17.44 -3.07 7.90
CA LEU A 159 -16.39 -2.08 7.67
C LEU A 159 -16.92 -0.75 7.08
N VAL A 160 -18.16 -0.72 6.59
CA VAL A 160 -18.81 0.51 6.10
C VAL A 160 -18.95 1.59 7.18
N VAL A 161 -18.91 1.23 8.46
CA VAL A 161 -18.92 2.19 9.58
C VAL A 161 -17.68 3.10 9.58
N TYR A 162 -16.63 2.73 8.84
CA TYR A 162 -15.43 3.52 8.65
C TYR A 162 -15.48 4.26 7.30
N PRO A 163 -16.03 5.49 7.22
CA PRO A 163 -16.24 6.20 5.96
C PRO A 163 -14.94 6.64 5.27
N TRP A 164 -13.81 6.60 5.99
CA TRP A 164 -12.49 6.92 5.48
C TRP A 164 -11.82 5.75 4.74
N LEU A 165 -12.30 4.51 4.88
CA LEU A 165 -11.81 3.38 4.07
C LEU A 165 -12.20 3.60 2.60
N ALA A 166 -11.24 3.39 1.69
CA ALA A 166 -11.53 3.46 0.26
C ALA A 166 -12.41 2.26 -0.18
N ARG A 167 -13.27 2.50 -1.16
CA ARG A 167 -14.19 1.50 -1.72
C ARG A 167 -14.13 1.51 -3.24
N PRO A 168 -13.00 1.09 -3.83
CA PRO A 168 -12.78 1.18 -5.27
C PRO A 168 -13.81 0.40 -6.10
N LEU A 169 -14.29 -0.72 -5.57
CA LEU A 169 -15.35 -1.54 -6.20
C LEU A 169 -16.78 -1.08 -5.85
N GLY A 170 -16.92 -0.14 -4.91
CA GLY A 170 -18.19 0.36 -4.38
C GLY A 170 -18.40 1.85 -4.67
N THR A 171 -18.58 2.64 -3.62
CA THR A 171 -18.93 4.08 -3.73
C THR A 171 -17.89 4.93 -4.44
N ASP A 172 -16.62 4.54 -4.41
CA ASP A 172 -15.54 5.31 -5.01
C ASP A 172 -15.24 4.87 -6.46
N ASN A 173 -15.93 3.85 -6.97
CA ASN A 173 -15.71 3.28 -8.29
C ASN A 173 -15.63 4.34 -9.40
N ALA A 174 -16.59 5.27 -9.42
CA ALA A 174 -16.63 6.32 -10.43
C ALA A 174 -15.36 7.20 -10.44
N ILE A 175 -14.75 7.45 -9.27
CA ILE A 175 -13.52 8.24 -9.15
C ILE A 175 -12.36 7.53 -9.85
N TYR A 176 -12.20 6.22 -9.60
CA TYR A 176 -11.13 5.42 -10.20
C TYR A 176 -11.32 5.26 -11.71
N ILE A 177 -12.55 5.02 -12.17
CA ILE A 177 -12.84 4.91 -13.60
C ILE A 177 -12.60 6.23 -14.33
N GLN A 178 -13.01 7.37 -13.75
CA GLN A 178 -12.70 8.68 -14.33
C GLN A 178 -11.20 8.94 -14.45
N ALA A 179 -10.42 8.53 -13.47
CA ALA A 179 -8.97 8.63 -13.55
C ALA A 179 -8.38 7.78 -14.69
N ALA A 180 -8.86 6.55 -14.85
CA ALA A 180 -8.45 5.68 -15.95
C ALA A 180 -8.84 6.29 -17.31
N ILE A 181 -10.05 6.85 -17.45
CA ILE A 181 -10.48 7.57 -18.66
C ILE A 181 -9.53 8.74 -18.98
N MET A 182 -9.19 9.54 -17.98
CA MET A 182 -8.24 10.65 -18.16
C MET A 182 -6.85 10.16 -18.55
N GLY A 183 -6.40 9.05 -17.96
CA GLY A 183 -5.16 8.37 -18.32
C GLY A 183 -5.15 7.95 -19.79
N VAL A 184 -6.20 7.27 -20.27
CA VAL A 184 -6.36 6.88 -21.68
C VAL A 184 -6.31 8.08 -22.61
N ARG A 185 -7.03 9.16 -22.28
CA ARG A 185 -7.02 10.40 -23.08
C ARG A 185 -5.61 10.96 -23.21
N LYS A 186 -4.85 11.03 -22.13
CA LYS A 186 -3.45 11.48 -22.15
C LYS A 186 -2.55 10.53 -22.95
N LEU A 187 -2.74 9.22 -22.86
CA LEU A 187 -1.99 8.23 -23.65
C LEU A 187 -2.27 8.36 -25.15
N THR A 188 -3.48 8.73 -25.54
CA THR A 188 -3.89 8.88 -26.93
C THR A 188 -3.62 10.27 -27.49
N ASP A 189 -3.24 11.23 -26.66
CA ASP A 189 -2.79 12.55 -27.11
C ASP A 189 -1.45 12.41 -27.85
N THR A 190 -1.46 12.73 -29.13
CA THR A 190 -0.33 12.60 -30.05
C THR A 190 0.89 13.45 -29.69
N THR A 191 0.74 14.40 -28.77
CA THR A 191 1.83 15.24 -28.26
C THR A 191 2.77 14.50 -27.32
N THR A 192 2.32 13.38 -26.73
CA THR A 192 3.09 12.59 -25.77
C THR A 192 3.75 11.40 -26.48
N ALA A 193 5.06 11.49 -26.75
CA ALA A 193 5.82 10.39 -27.35
C ALA A 193 6.02 9.24 -26.32
N ASN A 194 5.05 8.33 -26.25
CA ASN A 194 5.13 7.14 -25.40
C ASN A 194 5.30 5.88 -26.27
N ILE A 195 6.14 4.94 -25.87
CA ILE A 195 6.35 3.67 -26.57
C ILE A 195 5.06 2.87 -26.73
N LEU A 196 4.13 2.98 -25.77
CA LEU A 196 2.82 2.33 -25.80
C LEU A 196 1.91 2.89 -26.91
N THR A 197 2.03 4.17 -27.24
CA THR A 197 1.21 4.78 -28.30
C THR A 197 1.62 4.32 -29.71
N ARG A 198 2.78 3.66 -29.81
CA ARG A 198 3.25 3.07 -31.09
C ARG A 198 2.62 1.71 -31.38
N ASP A 199 1.96 1.08 -30.40
CA ASP A 199 1.26 -0.18 -30.56
C ASP A 199 -0.27 0.05 -30.50
N PRO A 200 -0.97 0.09 -31.66
CA PRO A 200 -2.41 0.26 -31.68
C PRO A 200 -3.19 -0.82 -30.93
N LYS A 201 -2.65 -2.05 -30.84
CA LYS A 201 -3.28 -3.16 -30.09
C LYS A 201 -3.27 -2.85 -28.60
N MET A 202 -2.17 -2.30 -28.09
CA MET A 202 -2.07 -1.90 -26.68
C MET A 202 -3.08 -0.81 -26.32
N ILE A 203 -3.21 0.20 -27.15
CA ILE A 203 -4.19 1.27 -26.95
C ILE A 203 -5.62 0.72 -27.06
N GLY A 204 -5.90 -0.18 -28.00
CA GLY A 204 -7.19 -0.86 -28.11
C GLY A 204 -7.51 -1.68 -26.84
N MET A 205 -6.56 -2.44 -26.33
CA MET A 205 -6.69 -3.18 -25.08
C MET A 205 -7.04 -2.25 -23.90
N ILE A 206 -6.30 -1.15 -23.73
CA ILE A 206 -6.54 -0.20 -22.61
C ILE A 206 -7.93 0.46 -22.74
N LYS A 207 -8.38 0.79 -23.96
CA LYS A 207 -9.74 1.29 -24.18
C LYS A 207 -10.80 0.27 -23.77
N ARG A 208 -10.66 -1.00 -24.23
CA ARG A 208 -11.58 -2.09 -23.83
C ARG A 208 -11.67 -2.23 -22.31
N LEU A 209 -10.58 -2.08 -21.57
CA LEU A 209 -10.60 -2.10 -20.10
C LEU A 209 -11.49 -1.00 -19.52
N VAL A 210 -11.38 0.22 -20.04
CA VAL A 210 -12.19 1.36 -19.59
C VAL A 210 -13.67 1.16 -19.96
N ASP A 211 -13.94 0.75 -21.21
CA ASP A 211 -15.30 0.59 -21.71
C ASP A 211 -16.05 -0.55 -21.01
N HIS A 212 -15.33 -1.54 -20.48
CA HIS A 212 -15.90 -2.69 -19.77
C HIS A 212 -15.57 -2.72 -18.26
N ALA A 213 -15.26 -1.57 -17.66
CA ALA A 213 -14.83 -1.47 -16.26
C ALA A 213 -15.84 -2.13 -15.28
N ASP A 214 -17.14 -1.96 -15.49
CA ASP A 214 -18.17 -2.59 -14.64
C ASP A 214 -18.20 -4.12 -14.79
N ARG A 215 -17.97 -4.63 -16.00
CA ARG A 215 -17.86 -6.08 -16.24
C ARG A 215 -16.63 -6.66 -15.55
N ILE A 216 -15.51 -5.93 -15.57
CA ILE A 216 -14.30 -6.30 -14.82
C ILE A 216 -14.55 -6.34 -13.32
N ALA A 217 -15.26 -5.35 -12.80
CA ALA A 217 -15.54 -5.23 -11.37
C ALA A 217 -16.59 -6.24 -10.86
N ALA A 218 -17.46 -6.78 -11.71
CA ALA A 218 -18.61 -7.59 -11.30
C ALA A 218 -18.22 -8.85 -10.49
N PRO A 219 -17.30 -9.74 -10.92
CA PRO A 219 -16.89 -10.90 -10.13
C PRO A 219 -16.18 -10.51 -8.83
N LEU A 220 -15.45 -9.38 -8.83
CA LEU A 220 -14.77 -8.88 -7.63
C LEU A 220 -15.76 -8.36 -6.58
N ARG A 221 -16.91 -7.81 -7.01
CA ARG A 221 -17.97 -7.34 -6.11
C ARG A 221 -18.74 -8.49 -5.46
N THR A 222 -18.77 -9.65 -6.09
CA THR A 222 -19.46 -10.85 -5.56
C THR A 222 -18.57 -11.73 -4.71
N ALA A 223 -17.25 -11.57 -4.80
CA ALA A 223 -16.30 -12.29 -3.98
C ALA A 223 -16.36 -11.84 -2.51
N PRO A 224 -16.01 -12.72 -1.55
CA PRO A 224 -15.87 -12.33 -0.15
C PRO A 224 -14.93 -11.14 0.02
N THR A 225 -15.40 -10.12 0.75
CA THR A 225 -14.65 -8.90 0.99
C THR A 225 -14.02 -8.89 2.37
N THR A 226 -12.89 -8.21 2.49
CA THR A 226 -12.14 -8.03 3.73
C THR A 226 -11.55 -6.63 3.81
N LEU A 227 -10.83 -6.34 4.90
CA LEU A 227 -9.95 -5.17 4.98
C LEU A 227 -8.70 -5.42 4.13
N LEU A 228 -8.44 -4.54 3.19
CA LEU A 228 -7.22 -4.53 2.38
C LEU A 228 -6.24 -3.50 2.91
N HIS A 229 -4.96 -3.81 2.82
CA HIS A 229 -3.89 -2.84 2.97
C HIS A 229 -3.88 -1.85 1.80
N GLY A 230 -4.16 -2.34 0.59
CA GLY A 230 -4.22 -1.58 -0.66
C GLY A 230 -2.86 -1.28 -1.30
N ASP A 231 -1.77 -1.47 -0.55
CA ASP A 231 -0.38 -1.33 -1.03
C ASP A 231 0.53 -2.36 -0.31
N TYR A 232 0.05 -3.61 -0.22
CA TYR A 232 0.76 -4.69 0.45
C TYR A 232 1.89 -5.24 -0.42
N TRP A 233 3.13 -4.96 -0.06
CA TRP A 233 4.31 -5.46 -0.76
C TRP A 233 5.56 -5.37 0.15
N PRO A 234 6.69 -6.06 -0.18
CA PRO A 234 7.87 -6.08 0.68
C PRO A 234 8.43 -4.71 1.06
N GLY A 235 8.22 -3.67 0.23
CA GLY A 235 8.63 -2.30 0.54
C GLY A 235 7.85 -1.64 1.69
N ASN A 236 6.66 -2.16 2.02
CA ASN A 236 5.80 -1.70 3.11
C ASN A 236 5.76 -2.71 4.29
N ILE A 237 6.71 -3.64 4.29
CA ILE A 237 6.89 -4.63 5.36
C ILE A 237 8.33 -4.55 5.85
N THR A 238 8.54 -4.54 7.14
CA THR A 238 9.87 -4.67 7.74
C THR A 238 9.91 -5.84 8.71
N CYS A 239 11.09 -6.42 8.86
CA CYS A 239 11.32 -7.56 9.74
C CYS A 239 12.39 -7.18 10.76
N SER A 240 12.12 -7.45 12.06
CA SER A 240 13.11 -7.31 13.13
C SER A 240 14.09 -8.48 13.17
N ALA A 241 15.13 -8.39 13.99
CA ALA A 241 16.08 -9.48 14.25
C ALA A 241 15.38 -10.74 14.79
N GLU A 242 14.30 -10.55 15.55
CA GLU A 242 13.50 -11.61 16.14
C GLU A 242 12.48 -12.21 15.15
N ASN A 243 12.57 -11.90 13.86
CA ASN A 243 11.63 -12.30 12.81
C ASN A 243 10.18 -11.77 13.02
N GLU A 244 10.04 -10.63 13.70
CA GLU A 244 8.75 -9.96 13.81
C GLU A 244 8.52 -9.09 12.60
N PHE A 245 7.41 -9.35 11.90
CA PHE A 245 7.00 -8.58 10.73
C PHE A 245 6.11 -7.42 11.17
N TYR A 246 6.42 -6.22 10.66
CA TYR A 246 5.61 -5.02 10.84
C TYR A 246 5.13 -4.53 9.48
N ILE A 247 3.82 -4.31 9.36
CA ILE A 247 3.16 -3.81 8.16
C ILE A 247 2.87 -2.32 8.38
N TYR A 248 3.30 -1.47 7.47
CA TYR A 248 3.17 -0.02 7.58
C TYR A 248 2.72 0.61 6.27
N ASP A 249 2.44 1.93 6.29
CA ASP A 249 1.96 2.70 5.13
C ASP A 249 0.52 2.34 4.71
N TRP A 250 -0.42 2.45 5.66
CA TRP A 250 -1.84 2.14 5.50
C TRP A 250 -2.67 3.23 4.79
N GLN A 251 -2.01 4.11 4.07
CA GLN A 251 -2.64 5.22 3.35
C GLN A 251 -3.63 4.79 2.25
N GLN A 252 -3.57 3.54 1.79
CA GLN A 252 -4.46 2.96 0.80
C GLN A 252 -5.44 1.93 1.37
N ALA A 253 -5.59 1.89 2.71
CA ALA A 253 -6.51 0.96 3.35
C ALA A 253 -7.91 1.05 2.72
N SER A 254 -8.47 -0.12 2.36
CA SER A 254 -9.70 -0.20 1.56
C SER A 254 -10.51 -1.45 1.88
N ILE A 255 -11.69 -1.55 1.29
CA ILE A 255 -12.55 -2.72 1.36
C ILE A 255 -12.60 -3.38 -0.02
N GLY A 256 -12.32 -4.69 -0.05
CA GLY A 256 -12.38 -5.47 -1.29
C GLY A 256 -12.03 -6.94 -1.10
N PRO A 257 -12.00 -7.73 -2.16
CA PRO A 257 -11.57 -9.12 -2.10
C PRO A 257 -10.06 -9.22 -1.91
N GLY A 258 -9.62 -10.10 -1.01
CA GLY A 258 -8.22 -10.26 -0.62
C GLY A 258 -7.25 -10.59 -1.75
N VAL A 259 -7.75 -11.13 -2.87
CA VAL A 259 -6.96 -11.37 -4.08
C VAL A 259 -6.26 -10.11 -4.61
N LEU A 260 -6.81 -8.92 -4.35
CA LEU A 260 -6.22 -7.64 -4.81
C LEU A 260 -4.89 -7.34 -4.11
N ASP A 261 -4.81 -7.54 -2.79
CA ASP A 261 -3.54 -7.39 -2.06
C ASP A 261 -2.54 -8.48 -2.41
N LEU A 262 -2.99 -9.73 -2.58
CA LEU A 262 -2.13 -10.83 -3.00
C LEU A 262 -1.51 -10.57 -4.39
N LEU A 263 -2.34 -10.15 -5.35
CA LEU A 263 -1.88 -9.82 -6.70
C LEU A 263 -0.86 -8.67 -6.65
N HIS A 264 -1.17 -7.61 -5.90
CA HIS A 264 -0.27 -6.48 -5.73
C HIS A 264 1.07 -6.91 -5.11
N PHE A 265 1.03 -7.75 -4.07
CA PHE A 265 2.24 -8.30 -3.43
C PHE A 265 3.13 -9.05 -4.43
N ILE A 266 2.55 -9.93 -5.23
CA ILE A 266 3.30 -10.71 -6.22
C ILE A 266 3.87 -9.82 -7.31
N GLN A 267 3.05 -8.95 -7.91
CA GLN A 267 3.48 -8.10 -9.01
C GLN A 267 4.53 -7.07 -8.58
N ALA A 268 4.36 -6.42 -7.44
CA ALA A 268 5.34 -5.48 -6.91
C ALA A 268 6.64 -6.20 -6.51
N SER A 269 6.55 -7.40 -5.93
CA SER A 269 7.73 -8.19 -5.62
C SER A 269 8.53 -8.53 -6.89
N GLN A 270 7.88 -9.01 -7.95
CA GLN A 270 8.52 -9.30 -9.22
C GLN A 270 9.09 -8.04 -9.89
N TRP A 271 8.40 -6.91 -9.76
CA TRP A 271 8.88 -5.66 -10.36
C TRP A 271 10.16 -5.13 -9.73
N TYR A 272 10.26 -5.21 -8.41
CA TYR A 272 11.36 -4.58 -7.68
C TYR A 272 12.49 -5.53 -7.28
N PHE A 273 12.21 -6.85 -7.20
CA PHE A 273 13.11 -7.82 -6.57
C PHE A 273 13.34 -9.10 -7.41
N ASP A 274 12.96 -9.11 -8.69
CA ASP A 274 13.22 -10.26 -9.58
C ASP A 274 14.73 -10.50 -9.79
N PRO A 275 15.21 -11.77 -9.73
CA PRO A 275 14.45 -13.01 -9.54
C PRO A 275 14.06 -13.27 -8.08
N LEU A 276 12.80 -13.67 -7.86
CA LEU A 276 12.34 -14.03 -6.52
C LEU A 276 12.87 -15.42 -6.10
N PRO A 277 13.15 -15.63 -4.78
CA PRO A 277 13.58 -16.92 -4.26
C PRO A 277 12.45 -17.97 -4.18
N ILE A 278 11.22 -17.60 -4.55
CA ILE A 278 10.00 -18.41 -4.52
C ILE A 278 9.15 -18.08 -5.74
N SER A 279 8.45 -19.07 -6.28
CA SER A 279 7.61 -18.85 -7.45
C SER A 279 6.28 -18.14 -7.09
N PRO A 280 5.72 -17.32 -7.99
CA PRO A 280 4.38 -16.75 -7.83
C PRO A 280 3.30 -17.81 -7.56
N HIS A 281 3.41 -18.98 -8.19
CA HIS A 281 2.47 -20.08 -7.99
C HIS A 281 2.48 -20.60 -6.54
N GLU A 282 3.65 -20.72 -5.92
CA GLU A 282 3.78 -21.14 -4.52
C GLU A 282 3.16 -20.11 -3.58
N LEU A 283 3.33 -18.81 -3.84
CA LEU A 283 2.72 -17.73 -3.06
C LEU A 283 1.19 -17.77 -3.16
N VAL A 284 0.65 -17.96 -4.37
CA VAL A 284 -0.81 -18.11 -4.58
C VAL A 284 -1.32 -19.36 -3.85
N SER A 285 -0.63 -20.48 -3.96
CA SER A 285 -1.01 -21.73 -3.29
C SER A 285 -1.00 -21.58 -1.76
N ALA A 286 0.03 -20.92 -1.20
CA ALA A 286 0.13 -20.65 0.23
C ALA A 286 -1.04 -19.77 0.72
N TYR A 287 -1.38 -18.71 -0.03
CA TYR A 287 -2.49 -17.84 0.30
C TYR A 287 -3.84 -18.58 0.28
N ARG A 288 -4.15 -19.30 -0.83
CA ARG A 288 -5.41 -20.07 -0.97
C ARG A 288 -5.55 -21.10 0.15
N SER A 289 -4.50 -21.85 0.42
CA SER A 289 -4.48 -22.86 1.49
C SER A 289 -4.64 -22.21 2.89
N GLY A 290 -4.01 -21.06 3.10
CA GLY A 290 -4.11 -20.30 4.33
C GLY A 290 -5.55 -19.82 4.59
N ILE A 291 -6.20 -19.18 3.62
CA ILE A 291 -7.61 -18.75 3.72
C ILE A 291 -8.53 -19.94 3.91
N ALA A 292 -8.33 -21.04 3.15
CA ALA A 292 -9.14 -22.24 3.30
C ALA A 292 -9.08 -22.81 4.72
N LYS A 293 -7.90 -22.78 5.35
CA LYS A 293 -7.71 -23.25 6.73
C LYS A 293 -8.30 -22.29 7.77
N ALA A 294 -8.13 -21.00 7.59
CA ALA A 294 -8.53 -19.99 8.57
C ALA A 294 -10.03 -19.65 8.48
N SER A 295 -10.51 -19.29 7.29
CA SER A 295 -11.89 -18.83 7.06
C SER A 295 -12.85 -19.94 6.62
N HIS A 296 -12.38 -21.18 6.47
CA HIS A 296 -13.14 -22.32 5.93
C HIS A 296 -13.78 -22.05 4.55
N PHE A 297 -13.13 -21.22 3.76
CA PHE A 297 -13.59 -20.80 2.43
C PHE A 297 -12.66 -21.37 1.35
N HIS A 298 -13.24 -22.02 0.33
CA HIS A 298 -12.52 -22.60 -0.77
C HIS A 298 -12.97 -21.99 -2.09
N TRP A 299 -12.02 -21.76 -2.99
CA TRP A 299 -12.30 -21.49 -4.40
C TRP A 299 -12.03 -22.76 -5.22
N GLU A 300 -12.96 -23.13 -6.07
CA GLU A 300 -12.64 -24.05 -7.15
C GLU A 300 -11.60 -23.43 -8.09
N ASP A 301 -10.82 -24.25 -8.80
CA ASP A 301 -9.73 -23.70 -9.63
C ASP A 301 -10.23 -22.80 -10.76
N ALA A 302 -11.40 -23.09 -11.33
CA ALA A 302 -12.01 -22.23 -12.34
C ALA A 302 -12.46 -20.89 -11.77
N GLU A 303 -13.08 -20.89 -10.59
CA GLU A 303 -13.51 -19.67 -9.88
C GLU A 303 -12.30 -18.81 -9.52
N TRP A 304 -11.21 -19.45 -9.04
CA TRP A 304 -9.99 -18.75 -8.73
C TRP A 304 -9.36 -18.13 -9.97
N ALA A 305 -9.29 -18.85 -11.08
CA ALA A 305 -8.71 -18.37 -12.33
C ALA A 305 -9.49 -17.14 -12.86
N GLU A 306 -10.82 -17.18 -12.81
CA GLU A 306 -11.68 -16.04 -13.16
C GLU A 306 -11.43 -14.86 -12.23
N LEU A 307 -11.45 -15.09 -10.91
CA LEU A 307 -11.23 -14.03 -9.91
C LEU A 307 -9.84 -13.40 -10.06
N TRP A 308 -8.82 -14.22 -10.32
CA TRP A 308 -7.44 -13.76 -10.57
C TRP A 308 -7.34 -12.86 -11.81
N ASP A 309 -7.92 -13.29 -12.92
CA ASP A 309 -7.93 -12.53 -14.16
C ASP A 309 -8.66 -11.18 -13.97
N HIS A 310 -9.81 -11.18 -13.32
CA HIS A 310 -10.55 -9.95 -13.02
C HIS A 310 -9.81 -9.03 -12.05
N ALA A 311 -9.10 -9.58 -11.07
CA ALA A 311 -8.22 -8.81 -10.19
C ALA A 311 -7.06 -8.18 -10.97
N LEU A 312 -6.46 -8.92 -11.91
CA LEU A 312 -5.40 -8.44 -12.79
C LEU A 312 -5.89 -7.27 -13.66
N LEU A 313 -7.04 -7.44 -14.32
CA LEU A 313 -7.65 -6.41 -15.17
C LEU A 313 -7.99 -5.15 -14.35
N TRP A 314 -8.59 -5.35 -13.16
CA TRP A 314 -8.96 -4.26 -12.26
C TRP A 314 -7.75 -3.50 -11.74
N ASN A 315 -6.74 -4.21 -11.23
CA ASN A 315 -5.51 -3.59 -10.74
C ASN A 315 -4.79 -2.80 -11.83
N PHE A 316 -4.75 -3.34 -13.05
CA PHE A 316 -4.18 -2.63 -14.19
C PHE A 316 -4.96 -1.37 -14.51
N LEU A 317 -6.28 -1.45 -14.55
CA LEU A 317 -7.16 -0.32 -14.87
C LEU A 317 -7.00 0.83 -13.87
N ILE A 318 -7.05 0.56 -12.56
CA ILE A 318 -7.11 1.62 -11.54
C ILE A 318 -5.73 2.14 -11.09
N ASN A 319 -4.69 1.32 -11.22
CA ASN A 319 -3.36 1.67 -10.74
C ASN A 319 -2.36 1.93 -11.87
N TRP A 320 -2.40 1.12 -12.94
CA TRP A 320 -1.35 1.15 -13.94
C TRP A 320 -1.63 2.10 -15.09
N VAL A 321 -2.87 2.28 -15.52
CA VAL A 321 -3.21 3.18 -16.63
C VAL A 321 -2.78 4.61 -16.33
N ASP A 322 -3.04 5.13 -15.13
CA ASP A 322 -2.57 6.46 -14.71
C ASP A 322 -1.04 6.53 -14.59
N MET A 323 -0.42 5.47 -14.05
CA MET A 323 1.04 5.42 -13.90
C MET A 323 1.76 5.39 -15.25
N LEU A 324 1.28 4.61 -16.22
CA LEU A 324 1.88 4.51 -17.57
C LEU A 324 1.97 5.86 -18.28
N VAL A 325 1.02 6.76 -18.01
CA VAL A 325 1.02 8.12 -18.55
C VAL A 325 2.14 8.98 -18.00
N ASN A 326 2.51 8.74 -16.75
CA ASN A 326 3.43 9.60 -16.00
C ASN A 326 4.86 9.02 -15.93
N ILE A 327 5.10 7.81 -16.45
CA ILE A 327 6.45 7.23 -16.52
C ILE A 327 7.30 8.00 -17.52
N PRO A 328 8.49 8.51 -17.15
CA PRO A 328 9.40 9.14 -18.08
C PRO A 328 9.79 8.21 -19.24
N ALA A 329 9.82 8.73 -20.46
CA ALA A 329 10.09 7.94 -21.67
C ALA A 329 11.39 7.10 -21.60
N PRO A 330 12.52 7.57 -21.03
CA PRO A 330 13.72 6.75 -20.88
C PRO A 330 13.52 5.54 -19.97
N VAL A 331 12.77 5.71 -18.87
CA VAL A 331 12.43 4.62 -17.93
C VAL A 331 11.52 3.60 -18.62
N MET A 332 10.52 4.10 -19.36
CA MET A 332 9.62 3.24 -20.12
C MET A 332 10.38 2.39 -21.14
N GLN A 333 11.34 2.97 -21.87
CA GLN A 333 12.16 2.24 -22.84
C GLN A 333 13.01 1.14 -22.22
N THR A 334 13.65 1.43 -21.07
CA THR A 334 14.52 0.48 -20.37
C THR A 334 13.74 -0.66 -19.75
N GLN A 335 12.54 -0.39 -19.25
CA GLN A 335 11.73 -1.35 -18.50
C GLN A 335 10.62 -2.02 -19.35
N TYR A 336 10.51 -1.67 -20.65
CA TYR A 336 9.39 -2.08 -21.49
C TYR A 336 9.21 -3.60 -21.56
N LEU A 337 10.28 -4.36 -21.76
CA LEU A 337 10.20 -5.82 -21.85
C LEU A 337 9.76 -6.45 -20.54
N HIS A 338 10.28 -5.95 -19.42
CA HIS A 338 9.88 -6.40 -18.09
C HIS A 338 8.41 -6.06 -17.78
N MET A 339 8.02 -4.83 -18.08
CA MET A 339 6.62 -4.39 -17.97
C MET A 339 5.68 -5.20 -18.85
N ARG A 340 6.11 -5.52 -20.07
CA ARG A 340 5.33 -6.31 -20.99
C ARG A 340 5.07 -7.72 -20.46
N SER A 341 6.12 -8.42 -20.00
CA SER A 341 5.99 -9.77 -19.47
C SER A 341 5.20 -9.83 -18.16
N LEU A 342 5.35 -8.82 -17.29
CA LEU A 342 4.73 -8.83 -15.97
C LEU A 342 3.27 -8.37 -15.99
N TRP A 343 2.92 -7.42 -16.87
CA TRP A 343 1.57 -6.82 -16.88
C TRP A 343 0.89 -6.85 -18.24
N LEU A 344 1.54 -6.37 -19.30
CA LEU A 344 0.82 -6.11 -20.54
C LEU A 344 0.37 -7.38 -21.25
N ASP A 345 1.23 -8.39 -21.35
CA ASP A 345 0.90 -9.68 -21.98
C ASP A 345 -0.15 -10.45 -21.16
N PRO A 346 -0.03 -10.60 -19.82
CA PRO A 346 -1.07 -11.21 -18.99
C PRO A 346 -2.41 -10.47 -19.03
N VAL A 347 -2.40 -9.13 -18.99
CA VAL A 347 -3.62 -8.31 -19.11
C VAL A 347 -4.27 -8.51 -20.48
N SER A 348 -3.47 -8.50 -21.57
CA SER A 348 -3.99 -8.73 -22.91
C SER A 348 -4.67 -10.09 -23.04
N ALA A 349 -4.05 -11.13 -22.50
CA ALA A 349 -4.62 -12.48 -22.51
C ALA A 349 -5.93 -12.55 -21.70
N ALA A 350 -6.02 -11.88 -20.55
CA ALA A 350 -7.24 -11.82 -19.74
C ALA A 350 -8.34 -10.99 -20.43
N VAL A 351 -7.97 -9.87 -21.09
CA VAL A 351 -8.91 -9.07 -21.91
C VAL A 351 -9.54 -9.95 -23.00
N ASP A 352 -8.74 -10.75 -23.70
CA ASP A 352 -9.25 -11.59 -24.79
C ASP A 352 -10.15 -12.73 -24.29
N ARG A 353 -9.95 -13.21 -23.05
CA ARG A 353 -10.83 -14.21 -22.43
C ARG A 353 -12.16 -13.66 -21.95
N TRP A 354 -12.17 -12.50 -21.34
CA TRP A 354 -13.30 -12.03 -20.54
C TRP A 354 -14.07 -10.85 -21.11
N LEU A 355 -13.44 -10.07 -21.97
CA LEU A 355 -14.08 -8.88 -22.53
C LEU A 355 -14.47 -9.10 -24.00
N PRO A 356 -15.67 -8.63 -24.43
CA PRO A 356 -16.06 -8.72 -25.84
C PRO A 356 -15.04 -8.04 -26.74
N GLY A 357 -14.78 -8.63 -27.92
CA GLY A 357 -14.14 -7.92 -29.04
C GLY A 357 -15.06 -6.85 -29.59
N ASP A 358 -14.47 -5.81 -30.19
CA ASP A 358 -15.23 -4.81 -30.95
C ASP A 358 -15.88 -5.43 -32.19
#